data_6a93039a2be97315f6db9bcb597e66bb
#
_entry.id   6a93039a2be97315f6db9bcb597e66bb
#
_cell.length_a   1.000
_cell.length_b   1.000
_cell.length_c   1.000
_cell.angle_alpha   90.00
_cell.angle_beta   90.00
_cell.angle_gamma   90.00
#
_symmetry.space_group_name_H-M   'P 1'
#
loop_
_entity.id
_entity.type
_entity.pdbx_description
1 polymer ?
#
loop_
_entity_poly.entity_id
_entity_poly.type
_entity_poly.pdbx_seq_one_letter_code
_entity_poly.pdbx_strand_id
1 'polypeptide(L)'
;MTNKKEEKNIKLEIFNILQIGDKSNRISRAFDVFITIVIFANIAVTFLLTFQELECLYGLFRIIEWVTLIIFSIEYLLRIWTATYLYPDKSEAKSRLRFLVSFDGIVDLLTIIPAFFLSGMVIFRMLRVARIFHLFRLNAKYDSFNVITTVLYEKKNQIMSSVFIVLILMLASSMCMYSVEHKAQPDVFENAFSGMWWSMSTLLTIGYGDIYPVTTIGRMMAICISFLGVGVVAIPTGIISAGFVEQYQRKSSISNWKRDDIRDIVEILVDGRWAGKYIEDVEKDGDTKVYLLVRDDLSILPQDDIELKMGDVLILRNKNNGGK
;
A
#
# COMPACT_ATOMS: atom_id res chain seq x y z
N MET A 1 20.50 -20.98 -33.78
CA MET A 1 19.47 -21.27 -32.73
C MET A 1 20.00 -21.19 -31.30
N THR A 2 21.25 -21.51 -31.03
CA THR A 2 21.93 -21.44 -29.71
C THR A 2 21.97 -20.02 -29.12
N ASN A 3 22.29 -19.00 -29.92
CA ASN A 3 22.46 -17.60 -29.45
C ASN A 3 21.15 -17.00 -28.87
N LYS A 4 20.00 -17.32 -29.48
CA LYS A 4 18.67 -16.81 -29.02
C LYS A 4 18.17 -17.48 -27.72
N LYS A 5 18.68 -18.68 -27.43
CA LYS A 5 18.36 -19.43 -26.22
C LYS A 5 19.21 -18.96 -25.03
N GLU A 6 20.47 -18.63 -25.28
CA GLU A 6 21.37 -18.03 -24.30
C GLU A 6 20.93 -16.61 -23.91
N GLU A 7 20.56 -15.77 -24.89
CA GLU A 7 20.05 -14.42 -24.64
C GLU A 7 18.76 -14.44 -23.78
N LYS A 8 17.87 -15.43 -24.02
CA LYS A 8 16.63 -15.60 -23.24
C LYS A 8 16.95 -16.04 -21.80
N ASN A 9 17.98 -16.87 -21.58
CA ASN A 9 18.39 -17.27 -20.25
C ASN A 9 19.01 -16.11 -19.45
N ILE A 10 19.92 -15.35 -20.08
CA ILE A 10 20.55 -14.16 -19.46
C ILE A 10 19.47 -13.13 -19.07
N LYS A 11 18.52 -12.88 -19.97
CA LYS A 11 17.44 -11.93 -19.71
C LYS A 11 16.55 -12.35 -18.54
N LEU A 12 16.28 -13.65 -18.40
CA LEU A 12 15.50 -14.20 -17.28
C LEU A 12 16.30 -14.13 -15.97
N GLU A 13 17.60 -14.39 -16.02
CA GLU A 13 18.47 -14.29 -14.86
C GLU A 13 18.54 -12.85 -14.33
N ILE A 14 18.72 -11.87 -15.23
CA ILE A 14 18.71 -10.45 -14.88
C ILE A 14 17.34 -10.04 -14.33
N PHE A 15 16.24 -10.52 -14.91
CA PHE A 15 14.90 -10.27 -14.38
C PHE A 15 14.75 -10.77 -12.94
N ASN A 16 15.21 -12.00 -12.65
CA ASN A 16 15.14 -12.59 -11.31
C ASN A 16 16.02 -11.84 -10.28
N ILE A 17 17.12 -11.24 -10.71
CA ILE A 17 17.97 -10.40 -9.85
C ILE A 17 17.29 -9.06 -9.56
N LEU A 18 16.67 -8.45 -10.57
CA LEU A 18 16.02 -7.14 -10.47
C LEU A 18 14.64 -7.20 -9.80
N GLN A 19 14.03 -8.40 -9.77
CA GLN A 19 12.72 -8.59 -9.14
C GLN A 19 12.85 -8.57 -7.61
N ILE A 20 12.35 -7.50 -7.01
CA ILE A 20 12.41 -7.28 -5.56
C ILE A 20 11.55 -8.35 -4.84
N GLY A 21 12.14 -9.01 -3.82
CA GLY A 21 11.39 -9.89 -2.92
C GLY A 21 11.55 -11.39 -3.15
N ASP A 22 12.36 -11.84 -4.10
CA ASP A 22 12.71 -13.26 -4.18
C ASP A 22 13.65 -13.65 -3.04
N LYS A 23 13.07 -14.31 -2.02
CA LYS A 23 13.81 -14.74 -0.82
C LYS A 23 14.73 -15.94 -1.09
N SER A 24 14.58 -16.61 -2.24
CA SER A 24 15.30 -17.84 -2.57
C SER A 24 16.70 -17.56 -3.12
N ASN A 25 16.91 -16.43 -3.83
CA ASN A 25 18.16 -16.12 -4.50
C ASN A 25 19.04 -15.17 -3.67
N ARG A 26 20.24 -15.61 -3.28
CA ARG A 26 21.22 -14.81 -2.52
C ARG A 26 21.71 -13.58 -3.31
N ILE A 27 21.83 -13.70 -4.65
CA ILE A 27 22.29 -12.62 -5.52
C ILE A 27 21.23 -11.51 -5.59
N SER A 28 19.97 -11.85 -5.75
CA SER A 28 18.87 -10.89 -5.73
C SER A 28 18.82 -10.13 -4.39
N ARG A 29 19.03 -10.83 -3.26
CA ARG A 29 19.08 -10.20 -1.94
C ARG A 29 20.26 -9.24 -1.79
N ALA A 30 21.45 -9.62 -2.29
CA ALA A 30 22.63 -8.74 -2.27
C ALA A 30 22.39 -7.49 -3.13
N PHE A 31 21.77 -7.64 -4.29
CA PHE A 31 21.39 -6.53 -5.15
C PHE A 31 20.37 -5.60 -4.48
N ASP A 32 19.36 -6.14 -3.82
CA ASP A 32 18.38 -5.35 -3.05
C ASP A 32 19.04 -4.50 -1.96
N VAL A 33 19.99 -5.10 -1.22
CA VAL A 33 20.75 -4.39 -0.17
C VAL A 33 21.65 -3.31 -0.80
N PHE A 34 22.31 -3.63 -1.89
CA PHE A 34 23.16 -2.66 -2.61
C PHE A 34 22.34 -1.45 -3.09
N ILE A 35 21.22 -1.67 -3.79
CA ILE A 35 20.34 -0.59 -4.24
C ILE A 35 19.79 0.21 -3.07
N THR A 36 19.43 -0.45 -1.97
CA THR A 36 19.00 0.23 -0.75
C THR A 36 20.05 1.20 -0.23
N ILE A 37 21.31 0.76 -0.15
CA ILE A 37 22.42 1.61 0.28
C ILE A 37 22.61 2.79 -0.68
N VAL A 38 22.52 2.55 -1.99
CA VAL A 38 22.66 3.59 -3.03
C VAL A 38 21.54 4.64 -2.88
N ILE A 39 20.30 4.21 -2.62
CA ILE A 39 19.16 5.12 -2.39
C ILE A 39 19.41 5.99 -1.15
N PHE A 40 19.79 5.38 -0.01
CA PHE A 40 20.09 6.13 1.21
C PHE A 40 21.26 7.08 1.04
N ALA A 41 22.35 6.65 0.38
CA ALA A 41 23.49 7.51 0.09
C ALA A 41 23.07 8.72 -0.76
N ASN A 42 22.26 8.52 -1.79
CA ASN A 42 21.78 9.60 -2.65
C ASN A 42 20.89 10.60 -1.89
N ILE A 43 19.98 10.11 -1.04
CA ILE A 43 19.13 10.96 -0.20
C ILE A 43 19.99 11.74 0.80
N ALA A 44 20.93 11.08 1.47
CA ALA A 44 21.83 11.71 2.43
C ALA A 44 22.66 12.81 1.76
N VAL A 45 23.24 12.55 0.60
CA VAL A 45 23.98 13.55 -0.18
C VAL A 45 23.10 14.73 -0.59
N THR A 46 21.87 14.46 -1.06
CA THR A 46 20.93 15.53 -1.42
C THR A 46 20.61 16.40 -0.21
N PHE A 47 20.47 15.81 0.98
CA PHE A 47 20.25 16.52 2.24
C PHE A 47 21.48 17.33 2.66
N LEU A 48 22.68 16.72 2.62
CA LEU A 48 23.94 17.37 3.02
C LEU A 48 24.31 18.53 2.08
N LEU A 49 23.94 18.49 0.81
CA LEU A 49 24.11 19.60 -0.14
C LEU A 49 23.33 20.87 0.23
N THR A 50 22.41 20.81 1.19
CA THR A 50 21.70 22.00 1.68
C THR A 50 22.48 22.77 2.75
N PHE A 51 23.54 22.19 3.31
CA PHE A 51 24.36 22.81 4.36
C PHE A 51 25.52 23.61 3.76
N GLN A 52 25.54 24.93 3.95
CA GLN A 52 26.62 25.81 3.49
C GLN A 52 27.96 25.50 4.14
N GLU A 53 27.95 25.01 5.38
CA GLU A 53 29.13 24.63 6.14
C GLU A 53 29.93 23.49 5.49
N LEU A 54 29.30 22.72 4.60
CA LEU A 54 29.89 21.57 3.90
C LEU A 54 30.36 21.89 2.46
N GLU A 55 30.52 23.16 2.12
CA GLU A 55 30.95 23.56 0.77
C GLU A 55 32.25 22.91 0.31
N CYS A 56 33.18 22.66 1.23
CA CYS A 56 34.45 21.97 0.94
C CYS A 56 34.23 20.54 0.41
N LEU A 57 33.10 19.91 0.72
CA LEU A 57 32.75 18.54 0.30
C LEU A 57 31.81 18.49 -0.93
N TYR A 58 31.40 19.63 -1.47
CA TYR A 58 30.45 19.67 -2.59
C TYR A 58 30.98 18.93 -3.84
N GLY A 59 32.29 18.95 -4.07
CA GLY A 59 32.90 18.17 -5.14
C GLY A 59 32.67 16.67 -4.98
N LEU A 60 32.87 16.15 -3.78
CA LEU A 60 32.67 14.75 -3.45
C LEU A 60 31.17 14.39 -3.55
N PHE A 61 30.29 15.22 -2.99
CA PHE A 61 28.84 15.01 -3.03
C PHE A 61 28.32 14.97 -4.46
N ARG A 62 28.82 15.82 -5.34
CA ARG A 62 28.48 15.81 -6.75
C ARG A 62 28.94 14.54 -7.47
N ILE A 63 30.11 14.01 -7.13
CA ILE A 63 30.57 12.74 -7.68
C ILE A 63 29.64 11.60 -7.24
N ILE A 64 29.29 11.53 -5.96
CA ILE A 64 28.34 10.51 -5.45
C ILE A 64 26.97 10.65 -6.13
N GLU A 65 26.50 11.87 -6.32
CA GLU A 65 25.23 12.13 -7.02
C GLU A 65 25.27 11.58 -8.46
N TRP A 66 26.34 11.82 -9.21
CA TRP A 66 26.51 11.30 -10.56
C TRP A 66 26.62 9.78 -10.61
N VAL A 67 27.40 9.19 -9.71
CA VAL A 67 27.57 7.73 -9.63
C VAL A 67 26.24 7.04 -9.33
N THR A 68 25.51 7.54 -8.34
CA THR A 68 24.20 6.97 -7.99
C THR A 68 23.18 7.13 -9.11
N LEU A 69 23.23 8.24 -9.85
CA LEU A 69 22.39 8.47 -11.01
C LEU A 69 22.69 7.47 -12.15
N ILE A 70 23.95 7.21 -12.43
CA ILE A 70 24.35 6.22 -13.43
C ILE A 70 23.83 4.83 -13.04
N ILE A 71 23.96 4.47 -11.77
CA ILE A 71 23.45 3.19 -11.25
C ILE A 71 21.93 3.09 -11.47
N PHE A 72 21.15 4.11 -11.09
CA PHE A 72 19.70 4.13 -11.30
C PHE A 72 19.32 4.10 -12.78
N SER A 73 20.08 4.79 -13.64
CA SER A 73 19.83 4.77 -15.08
C SER A 73 20.04 3.38 -15.69
N ILE A 74 21.11 2.69 -15.29
CA ILE A 74 21.38 1.32 -15.72
C ILE A 74 20.27 0.38 -15.21
N GLU A 75 19.91 0.48 -13.96
CA GLU A 75 18.83 -0.30 -13.37
C GLU A 75 17.52 -0.11 -14.14
N TYR A 76 17.15 1.14 -14.44
CA TYR A 76 15.94 1.48 -15.18
C TYR A 76 15.91 0.89 -16.58
N LEU A 77 17.05 1.01 -17.32
CA LEU A 77 17.17 0.42 -18.64
C LEU A 77 17.05 -1.10 -18.62
N LEU A 78 17.66 -1.77 -17.63
CA LEU A 78 17.55 -3.20 -17.45
C LEU A 78 16.12 -3.63 -17.11
N ARG A 79 15.38 -2.86 -16.34
CA ARG A 79 13.96 -3.11 -16.04
C ARG A 79 13.07 -2.96 -17.26
N ILE A 80 13.29 -1.92 -18.09
CA ILE A 80 12.58 -1.78 -19.36
C ILE A 80 12.88 -2.97 -20.28
N TRP A 81 14.13 -3.40 -20.33
CA TRP A 81 14.53 -4.53 -21.18
C TRP A 81 13.88 -5.84 -20.71
N THR A 82 13.78 -6.07 -19.40
CA THR A 82 13.21 -7.27 -18.79
C THR A 82 11.69 -7.20 -18.58
N ALA A 83 11.03 -6.08 -18.87
CA ALA A 83 9.60 -5.85 -18.66
C ALA A 83 8.68 -6.87 -19.35
N THR A 84 9.18 -7.58 -20.36
CA THR A 84 8.46 -8.67 -21.04
C THR A 84 8.13 -9.85 -20.11
N TYR A 85 8.92 -10.07 -19.08
CA TYR A 85 8.66 -11.11 -18.07
C TYR A 85 7.65 -10.66 -17.01
N LEU A 86 7.52 -9.34 -16.80
CA LEU A 86 6.53 -8.78 -15.88
C LEU A 86 5.10 -8.84 -16.46
N TYR A 87 4.98 -8.77 -17.79
CA TYR A 87 3.70 -8.79 -18.52
C TYR A 87 3.72 -9.82 -19.65
N PRO A 88 3.70 -11.14 -19.34
CA PRO A 88 3.88 -12.20 -20.32
C PRO A 88 2.75 -12.26 -21.37
N ASP A 89 1.55 -11.80 -21.02
CA ASP A 89 0.35 -11.84 -21.89
C ASP A 89 0.36 -10.78 -23.00
N LYS A 90 1.41 -9.92 -23.06
CA LYS A 90 1.48 -8.80 -24.00
C LYS A 90 2.68 -8.91 -24.95
N SER A 91 2.56 -8.24 -26.11
CA SER A 91 3.71 -8.11 -27.00
C SER A 91 4.84 -7.32 -26.34
N GLU A 92 6.10 -7.56 -26.73
CA GLU A 92 7.28 -6.93 -26.12
C GLU A 92 7.18 -5.40 -26.04
N ALA A 93 6.72 -4.74 -27.11
CA ALA A 93 6.56 -3.28 -27.12
C ALA A 93 5.48 -2.81 -26.14
N LYS A 94 4.35 -3.53 -26.06
CA LYS A 94 3.27 -3.20 -25.12
C LYS A 94 3.68 -3.44 -23.65
N SER A 95 4.49 -4.47 -23.38
CA SER A 95 5.01 -4.76 -22.05
C SER A 95 5.95 -3.65 -21.56
N ARG A 96 6.85 -3.19 -22.45
CA ARG A 96 7.76 -2.05 -22.15
C ARG A 96 6.98 -0.75 -21.92
N LEU A 97 6.02 -0.44 -22.80
CA LEU A 97 5.19 0.76 -22.65
C LEU A 97 4.37 0.72 -21.37
N ARG A 98 3.80 -0.45 -21.01
CA ARG A 98 3.06 -0.60 -19.74
C ARG A 98 3.95 -0.40 -18.51
N PHE A 99 5.19 -0.88 -18.56
CA PHE A 99 6.14 -0.63 -17.49
C PHE A 99 6.45 0.87 -17.36
N LEU A 100 6.70 1.59 -18.45
CA LEU A 100 6.95 3.04 -18.44
C LEU A 100 5.82 3.84 -17.79
N VAL A 101 4.57 3.41 -17.96
CA VAL A 101 3.36 4.05 -17.38
C VAL A 101 2.99 3.45 -16.01
N SER A 102 3.68 2.40 -15.56
CA SER A 102 3.45 1.83 -14.23
C SER A 102 3.97 2.76 -13.13
N PHE A 103 3.46 2.59 -11.91
CA PHE A 103 3.93 3.37 -10.76
C PHE A 103 5.45 3.28 -10.60
N ASP A 104 6.01 2.06 -10.65
CA ASP A 104 7.46 1.84 -10.54
C ASP A 104 8.22 2.51 -11.67
N GLY A 105 7.76 2.39 -12.91
CA GLY A 105 8.40 3.00 -14.08
C GLY A 105 8.40 4.54 -14.03
N ILE A 106 7.31 5.14 -13.55
CA ILE A 106 7.21 6.59 -13.37
C ILE A 106 8.12 7.07 -12.25
N VAL A 107 8.15 6.37 -11.11
CA VAL A 107 9.04 6.70 -9.98
C VAL A 107 10.50 6.66 -10.42
N ASP A 108 10.91 5.62 -11.16
CA ASP A 108 12.26 5.50 -11.70
C ASP A 108 12.62 6.65 -12.63
N LEU A 109 11.71 6.95 -13.54
CA LEU A 109 11.90 8.03 -14.50
C LEU A 109 12.04 9.38 -13.79
N LEU A 110 11.17 9.68 -12.80
CA LEU A 110 11.22 10.91 -12.02
C LEU A 110 12.52 11.10 -11.24
N THR A 111 13.22 10.04 -10.90
CA THR A 111 14.52 10.14 -10.22
C THR A 111 15.66 10.47 -11.16
N ILE A 112 15.54 10.09 -12.44
CA ILE A 112 16.58 10.24 -13.46
C ILE A 112 16.41 11.57 -14.23
N ILE A 113 15.16 11.95 -14.56
CA ILE A 113 14.84 13.17 -15.34
C ILE A 113 15.52 14.45 -14.81
N PRO A 114 15.51 14.77 -13.50
CA PRO A 114 16.07 16.02 -13.00
C PRO A 114 17.54 16.22 -13.29
N ALA A 115 18.28 15.14 -13.56
CA ALA A 115 19.70 15.21 -13.85
C ALA A 115 20.01 15.63 -15.28
N PHE A 116 19.14 15.28 -16.21
CA PHE A 116 19.30 15.63 -17.63
C PHE A 116 18.84 17.05 -17.94
N PHE A 117 17.93 17.61 -17.16
CA PHE A 117 17.43 18.98 -17.32
C PHE A 117 18.13 19.95 -16.35
N LEU A 118 19.42 20.07 -16.51
CA LEU A 118 20.39 20.58 -15.53
C LEU A 118 20.34 22.08 -15.25
N SER A 119 19.62 22.93 -15.98
CA SER A 119 19.90 24.36 -15.89
C SER A 119 18.67 25.20 -15.58
N GLY A 120 18.60 25.65 -14.35
CA GLY A 120 17.92 26.91 -14.01
C GLY A 120 16.46 26.83 -13.52
N MET A 121 15.71 25.78 -13.80
CA MET A 121 14.31 25.72 -13.37
C MET A 121 14.19 25.14 -11.96
N VAL A 122 13.58 25.90 -11.05
CA VAL A 122 13.34 25.52 -9.64
C VAL A 122 12.61 24.19 -9.54
N ILE A 123 11.68 23.90 -10.47
CA ILE A 123 10.88 22.68 -10.48
C ILE A 123 11.75 21.40 -10.57
N PHE A 124 12.84 21.42 -11.35
CA PHE A 124 13.74 20.24 -11.45
C PHE A 124 14.59 20.04 -10.20
N ARG A 125 14.87 21.10 -9.44
CA ARG A 125 15.48 20.98 -8.11
C ARG A 125 14.50 20.31 -7.12
N MET A 126 13.22 20.69 -7.17
CA MET A 126 12.18 20.07 -6.36
C MET A 126 11.95 18.59 -6.72
N LEU A 127 12.04 18.23 -7.99
CA LEU A 127 11.91 16.83 -8.43
C LEU A 127 13.02 15.90 -7.87
N ARG A 128 14.15 16.44 -7.39
CA ARG A 128 15.13 15.62 -6.67
C ARG A 128 14.56 14.99 -5.40
N VAL A 129 13.60 15.66 -4.74
CA VAL A 129 12.89 15.12 -3.58
C VAL A 129 12.08 13.88 -3.97
N ALA A 130 11.62 13.78 -5.23
CA ALA A 130 10.91 12.59 -5.73
C ALA A 130 11.75 11.30 -5.65
N ARG A 131 13.09 11.40 -5.50
CA ARG A 131 13.96 10.24 -5.24
C ARG A 131 13.59 9.49 -3.96
N ILE A 132 12.97 10.16 -2.98
CA ILE A 132 12.42 9.52 -1.78
C ILE A 132 11.41 8.42 -2.15
N PHE A 133 10.68 8.58 -3.26
CA PHE A 133 9.73 7.56 -3.71
C PHE A 133 10.39 6.22 -4.09
N HIS A 134 11.70 6.20 -4.37
CA HIS A 134 12.45 4.93 -4.49
C HIS A 134 12.38 4.07 -3.22
N LEU A 135 12.21 4.67 -2.04
CA LEU A 135 12.05 3.93 -0.79
C LEU A 135 10.77 3.08 -0.77
N PHE A 136 9.73 3.49 -1.51
CA PHE A 136 8.49 2.69 -1.60
C PHE A 136 8.71 1.32 -2.25
N ARG A 137 9.76 1.14 -3.04
CA ARG A 137 10.13 -0.17 -3.59
C ARG A 137 10.57 -1.17 -2.52
N LEU A 138 11.26 -0.68 -1.49
CA LEU A 138 11.69 -1.51 -0.38
C LEU A 138 10.48 -2.11 0.34
N ASN A 139 9.35 -1.41 0.28
CA ASN A 139 8.12 -1.79 0.94
C ASN A 139 7.39 -2.96 0.26
N ALA A 140 7.59 -3.19 -1.05
CA ALA A 140 7.04 -4.36 -1.75
C ALA A 140 7.53 -5.69 -1.12
N LYS A 141 8.64 -5.65 -0.37
CA LYS A 141 9.25 -6.78 0.33
C LYS A 141 8.63 -7.07 1.70
N TYR A 142 7.97 -6.07 2.30
CA TYR A 142 7.44 -6.18 3.66
C TYR A 142 5.93 -6.34 3.64
N ASP A 143 5.45 -7.46 4.15
CA ASP A 143 4.02 -7.76 4.33
C ASP A 143 3.25 -6.64 5.06
N SER A 144 3.94 -5.90 5.94
CA SER A 144 3.35 -4.80 6.69
C SER A 144 2.87 -3.65 5.79
N PHE A 145 3.59 -3.36 4.71
CA PHE A 145 3.19 -2.29 3.80
C PHE A 145 2.01 -2.70 2.90
N ASN A 146 1.98 -3.97 2.52
CA ASN A 146 0.83 -4.53 1.81
C ASN A 146 -0.45 -4.43 2.65
N VAL A 147 -0.35 -4.59 3.97
CA VAL A 147 -1.48 -4.38 4.90
C VAL A 147 -1.96 -2.93 4.86
N ILE A 148 -1.04 -1.96 4.88
CA ILE A 148 -1.39 -0.53 4.81
C ILE A 148 -2.13 -0.20 3.51
N THR A 149 -1.56 -0.60 2.37
CA THR A 149 -2.15 -0.33 1.05
C THR A 149 -3.50 -1.03 0.89
N THR A 150 -3.63 -2.25 1.39
CA THR A 150 -4.89 -3.00 1.37
C THR A 150 -5.97 -2.29 2.19
N VAL A 151 -5.66 -1.86 3.42
CA VAL A 151 -6.60 -1.13 4.27
C VAL A 151 -7.03 0.19 3.62
N LEU A 152 -6.09 0.96 3.08
CA LEU A 152 -6.39 2.21 2.40
C LEU A 152 -7.28 1.98 1.17
N TYR A 153 -7.04 0.92 0.42
CA TYR A 153 -7.83 0.58 -0.76
C TYR A 153 -9.22 0.08 -0.38
N GLU A 154 -9.35 -0.81 0.60
CA GLU A 154 -10.64 -1.34 1.07
C GLU A 154 -11.51 -0.26 1.70
N LYS A 155 -10.91 0.66 2.48
CA LYS A 155 -11.63 1.74 3.17
C LYS A 155 -11.67 3.06 2.39
N LYS A 156 -11.18 3.09 1.14
CA LYS A 156 -11.05 4.33 0.32
C LYS A 156 -12.32 5.17 0.26
N ASN A 157 -13.49 4.55 0.10
CA ASN A 157 -14.76 5.27 0.00
C ASN A 157 -15.12 5.94 1.33
N GLN A 158 -14.90 5.27 2.46
CA GLN A 158 -15.15 5.80 3.79
C GLN A 158 -14.15 6.92 4.12
N ILE A 159 -12.87 6.73 3.79
CA ILE A 159 -11.84 7.74 3.94
C ILE A 159 -12.16 8.97 3.08
N MET A 160 -12.53 8.78 1.82
CA MET A 160 -12.89 9.88 0.92
C MET A 160 -14.09 10.67 1.43
N SER A 161 -15.13 9.98 1.93
CA SER A 161 -16.29 10.62 2.53
C SER A 161 -15.92 11.43 3.77
N SER A 162 -15.05 10.90 4.64
CA SER A 162 -14.60 11.63 5.83
C SER A 162 -13.75 12.84 5.49
N VAL A 163 -12.85 12.74 4.52
CA VAL A 163 -12.05 13.88 4.01
C VAL A 163 -12.97 14.95 3.41
N PHE A 164 -14.01 14.54 2.69
CA PHE A 164 -14.99 15.48 2.13
C PHE A 164 -15.74 16.25 3.24
N ILE A 165 -16.11 15.60 4.33
CA ILE A 165 -16.73 16.27 5.50
C ILE A 165 -15.77 17.27 6.13
N VAL A 166 -14.46 16.90 6.28
CA VAL A 166 -13.42 17.81 6.78
C VAL A 166 -13.30 19.04 5.88
N LEU A 167 -13.30 18.85 4.56
CA LEU A 167 -13.22 19.95 3.58
C LEU A 167 -14.43 20.89 3.67
N ILE A 168 -15.64 20.35 3.79
CA ILE A 168 -16.86 21.18 3.98
C ILE A 168 -16.76 21.99 5.27
N LEU A 169 -16.35 21.36 6.37
CA LEU A 169 -16.20 22.05 7.64
C LEU A 169 -15.12 23.15 7.55
N MET A 170 -14.01 22.87 6.87
CA MET A 170 -12.94 23.83 6.64
C MET A 170 -13.42 25.05 5.84
N LEU A 171 -14.16 24.82 4.75
CA LEU A 171 -14.75 25.91 3.94
C LEU A 171 -15.76 26.73 4.74
N ALA A 172 -16.67 26.07 5.48
CA ALA A 172 -17.64 26.74 6.32
C ALA A 172 -16.96 27.60 7.40
N SER A 173 -15.99 27.02 8.10
CA SER A 173 -15.20 27.73 9.13
C SER A 173 -14.43 28.90 8.55
N SER A 174 -13.87 28.75 7.35
CA SER A 174 -13.17 29.80 6.61
C SER A 174 -14.08 30.99 6.34
N MET A 175 -15.25 30.73 5.76
CA MET A 175 -16.23 31.78 5.43
C MET A 175 -16.77 32.49 6.69
N CYS A 176 -17.07 31.72 7.73
CA CYS A 176 -17.53 32.28 9.00
C CYS A 176 -16.47 33.16 9.64
N MET A 177 -15.23 32.70 9.71
CA MET A 177 -14.14 33.46 10.34
C MET A 177 -13.82 34.73 9.53
N TYR A 178 -13.75 34.61 8.20
CA TYR A 178 -13.58 35.78 7.32
C TYR A 178 -14.67 36.82 7.57
N SER A 179 -15.93 36.43 7.63
CA SER A 179 -17.06 37.37 7.79
C SER A 179 -17.01 38.17 9.10
N VAL A 180 -16.43 37.59 10.15
CA VAL A 180 -16.35 38.20 11.48
C VAL A 180 -15.07 38.99 11.66
N GLU A 181 -13.94 38.50 11.17
CA GLU A 181 -12.62 39.05 11.45
C GLU A 181 -12.14 40.07 10.39
N HIS A 182 -12.59 39.98 9.14
CA HIS A 182 -12.13 40.86 8.06
C HIS A 182 -12.25 42.36 8.37
N LYS A 183 -13.34 42.77 9.04
CA LYS A 183 -13.52 44.20 9.42
C LYS A 183 -12.55 44.65 10.50
N ALA A 184 -12.16 43.77 11.41
CA ALA A 184 -11.28 44.05 12.53
C ALA A 184 -9.79 43.98 12.14
N GLN A 185 -9.47 43.10 11.19
CA GLN A 185 -8.09 42.86 10.72
C GLN A 185 -8.07 42.56 9.21
N PRO A 186 -8.32 43.57 8.36
CA PRO A 186 -8.43 43.38 6.91
C PRO A 186 -7.14 42.92 6.25
N ASP A 187 -5.98 43.24 6.82
CA ASP A 187 -4.66 42.85 6.28
C ASP A 187 -4.31 41.37 6.62
N VAL A 188 -4.98 40.76 7.59
CA VAL A 188 -4.74 39.37 8.02
C VAL A 188 -5.78 38.43 7.40
N PHE A 189 -7.05 38.80 7.51
CA PHE A 189 -8.15 38.09 6.85
C PHE A 189 -8.55 38.83 5.56
N GLU A 190 -7.61 38.97 4.60
CA GLU A 190 -7.83 39.67 3.33
C GLU A 190 -9.01 39.11 2.52
N ASN A 191 -9.12 37.78 2.50
CA ASN A 191 -10.10 37.06 1.73
C ASN A 191 -10.43 35.68 2.37
N ALA A 192 -11.38 34.95 1.79
CA ALA A 192 -11.76 33.65 2.29
C ALA A 192 -10.60 32.63 2.31
N PHE A 193 -9.57 32.81 1.47
CA PHE A 193 -8.41 31.91 1.45
C PHE A 193 -7.54 32.08 2.70
N SER A 194 -7.38 33.30 3.23
CA SER A 194 -6.74 33.53 4.54
C SER A 194 -7.51 32.81 5.67
N GLY A 195 -8.86 32.87 5.61
CA GLY A 195 -9.72 32.13 6.52
C GLY A 195 -9.55 30.61 6.37
N MET A 196 -9.34 30.11 5.14
CA MET A 196 -9.07 28.69 4.89
C MET A 196 -7.73 28.24 5.50
N TRP A 197 -6.70 29.07 5.37
CA TRP A 197 -5.40 28.80 5.99
C TRP A 197 -5.52 28.69 7.52
N TRP A 198 -6.22 29.64 8.14
CA TRP A 198 -6.52 29.58 9.57
C TRP A 198 -7.33 28.35 9.94
N SER A 199 -8.41 28.05 9.20
CA SER A 199 -9.26 26.89 9.47
C SER A 199 -8.48 25.58 9.36
N MET A 200 -7.66 25.44 8.33
CA MET A 200 -6.80 24.27 8.14
C MET A 200 -5.85 24.09 9.32
N SER A 201 -5.14 25.16 9.73
CA SER A 201 -4.20 25.08 10.84
C SER A 201 -4.88 24.76 12.17
N THR A 202 -6.10 25.24 12.37
CA THR A 202 -6.88 25.02 13.60
C THR A 202 -7.54 23.64 13.63
N LEU A 203 -8.24 23.25 12.56
CA LEU A 203 -8.93 21.97 12.46
C LEU A 203 -7.96 20.78 12.48
N LEU A 204 -6.82 20.89 11.80
CA LEU A 204 -5.79 19.87 11.81
C LEU A 204 -4.89 19.94 13.06
N THR A 205 -5.20 20.80 14.03
CA THR A 205 -4.48 21.00 15.29
C THR A 205 -3.01 21.38 15.15
N ILE A 206 -2.65 22.07 14.02
CA ILE A 206 -1.27 22.52 13.76
C ILE A 206 -0.99 23.81 14.58
N GLY A 207 -1.84 24.83 14.45
CA GLY A 207 -1.79 26.05 15.24
C GLY A 207 -0.53 26.91 14.98
N TYR A 208 -0.25 27.28 13.73
CA TYR A 208 0.92 28.11 13.38
C TYR A 208 0.97 29.44 14.15
N GLY A 209 -0.20 30.04 14.50
CA GLY A 209 -0.27 31.27 15.27
C GLY A 209 0.00 32.54 14.47
N ASP A 210 0.17 32.45 13.18
CA ASP A 210 0.37 33.55 12.24
C ASP A 210 -0.95 34.30 11.95
N ILE A 211 -2.07 33.58 11.92
CA ILE A 211 -3.43 34.08 11.78
C ILE A 211 -4.27 33.58 12.95
N TYR A 212 -4.95 34.50 13.67
CA TYR A 212 -5.82 34.19 14.81
C TYR A 212 -6.94 35.23 14.96
N PRO A 213 -8.10 34.88 15.55
CA PRO A 213 -9.20 35.80 15.76
C PRO A 213 -8.89 36.79 16.89
N VAL A 214 -9.18 38.06 16.64
CA VAL A 214 -9.03 39.14 17.64
C VAL A 214 -10.37 39.59 18.22
N THR A 215 -11.48 39.43 17.46
CA THR A 215 -12.82 39.81 17.94
C THR A 215 -13.34 38.82 18.99
N THR A 216 -14.18 39.25 19.89
CA THR A 216 -14.83 38.39 20.89
C THR A 216 -15.66 37.29 20.21
N ILE A 217 -16.42 37.66 19.18
CA ILE A 217 -17.27 36.70 18.42
C ILE A 217 -16.37 35.69 17.69
N GLY A 218 -15.29 36.13 17.03
CA GLY A 218 -14.36 35.25 16.35
C GLY A 218 -13.69 34.26 17.30
N ARG A 219 -13.31 34.69 18.50
CA ARG A 219 -12.75 33.81 19.53
C ARG A 219 -13.74 32.76 20.01
N MET A 220 -15.01 33.14 20.24
CA MET A 220 -16.07 32.20 20.59
C MET A 220 -16.29 31.17 19.47
N MET A 221 -16.36 31.64 18.22
CA MET A 221 -16.49 30.77 17.06
C MET A 221 -15.28 29.83 16.92
N ALA A 222 -14.05 30.33 17.14
CA ALA A 222 -12.85 29.53 17.12
C ALA A 222 -12.88 28.37 18.12
N ILE A 223 -13.39 28.61 19.34
CA ILE A 223 -13.60 27.56 20.36
C ILE A 223 -14.55 26.47 19.80
N CYS A 224 -15.71 26.86 19.29
CA CYS A 224 -16.67 25.92 18.74
C CYS A 224 -16.09 25.12 17.55
N ILE A 225 -15.42 25.81 16.62
CA ILE A 225 -14.80 25.21 15.45
C ILE A 225 -13.70 24.23 15.86
N SER A 226 -12.90 24.57 16.86
CA SER A 226 -11.83 23.68 17.37
C SER A 226 -12.40 22.37 17.96
N PHE A 227 -13.47 22.44 18.75
CA PHE A 227 -14.15 21.26 19.28
C PHE A 227 -14.71 20.37 18.15
N LEU A 228 -15.37 20.99 17.15
CA LEU A 228 -15.88 20.27 15.99
C LEU A 228 -14.73 19.64 15.19
N GLY A 229 -13.63 20.37 15.02
CA GLY A 229 -12.44 19.93 14.30
C GLY A 229 -11.84 18.65 14.88
N VAL A 230 -11.62 18.61 16.20
CA VAL A 230 -11.10 17.43 16.88
C VAL A 230 -11.98 16.21 16.61
N GLY A 231 -13.32 16.37 16.71
CA GLY A 231 -14.26 15.27 16.45
C GLY A 231 -14.24 14.78 15.02
N VAL A 232 -14.22 15.69 14.05
CA VAL A 232 -14.28 15.35 12.63
C VAL A 232 -12.97 14.74 12.11
N VAL A 233 -11.80 15.22 12.57
CA VAL A 233 -10.49 14.67 12.19
C VAL A 233 -10.26 13.28 12.81
N ALA A 234 -10.90 12.96 13.93
CA ALA A 234 -10.84 11.62 14.50
C ALA A 234 -11.49 10.53 13.61
N ILE A 235 -12.45 10.90 12.74
CA ILE A 235 -13.19 9.94 11.89
C ILE A 235 -12.25 9.20 10.92
N PRO A 236 -11.46 9.86 10.03
CA PRO A 236 -10.57 9.14 9.12
C PRO A 236 -9.53 8.31 9.87
N THR A 237 -9.01 8.80 10.99
CA THR A 237 -8.07 8.05 11.83
C THR A 237 -8.71 6.78 12.41
N GLY A 238 -9.96 6.87 12.88
CA GLY A 238 -10.72 5.74 13.38
C GLY A 238 -11.00 4.69 12.30
N ILE A 239 -11.38 5.12 11.08
CA ILE A 239 -11.62 4.23 9.93
C ILE A 239 -10.33 3.45 9.59
N ILE A 240 -9.20 4.12 9.52
CA ILE A 240 -7.90 3.49 9.22
C ILE A 240 -7.52 2.51 10.33
N SER A 241 -7.64 2.90 11.59
CA SER A 241 -7.33 2.04 12.74
C SER A 241 -8.21 0.78 12.77
N ALA A 242 -9.52 0.92 12.55
CA ALA A 242 -10.44 -0.22 12.46
C ALA A 242 -10.08 -1.14 11.29
N GLY A 243 -9.70 -0.60 10.13
CA GLY A 243 -9.23 -1.37 8.99
C GLY A 243 -7.98 -2.19 9.28
N PHE A 244 -7.02 -1.65 10.03
CA PHE A 244 -5.84 -2.40 10.49
C PHE A 244 -6.22 -3.55 11.41
N VAL A 245 -7.06 -3.32 12.41
CA VAL A 245 -7.53 -4.38 13.33
C VAL A 245 -8.20 -5.51 12.54
N GLU A 246 -9.07 -5.18 11.59
CA GLU A 246 -9.75 -6.16 10.73
C GLU A 246 -8.75 -7.00 9.91
N GLN A 247 -7.74 -6.38 9.29
CA GLN A 247 -6.72 -7.09 8.52
C GLN A 247 -5.84 -8.00 9.38
N TYR A 248 -5.47 -7.56 10.59
CA TYR A 248 -4.72 -8.41 11.52
C TYR A 248 -5.55 -9.60 12.01
N GLN A 249 -6.83 -9.41 12.28
CA GLN A 249 -7.74 -10.49 12.66
C GLN A 249 -7.92 -11.51 11.54
N ARG A 250 -8.13 -11.08 10.29
CA ARG A 250 -8.19 -11.97 9.12
C ARG A 250 -6.92 -12.80 8.98
N LYS A 251 -5.74 -12.16 9.09
CA LYS A 251 -4.45 -12.85 8.99
C LYS A 251 -4.25 -13.87 10.12
N SER A 252 -4.64 -13.54 11.32
CA SER A 252 -4.61 -14.44 12.49
C SER A 252 -5.58 -15.61 12.33
N SER A 253 -6.81 -15.38 11.89
CA SER A 253 -7.79 -16.44 11.65
C SER A 253 -7.30 -17.42 10.58
N ILE A 254 -6.77 -16.92 9.46
CA ILE A 254 -6.21 -17.77 8.39
C ILE A 254 -4.98 -18.56 8.88
N SER A 255 -4.14 -17.98 9.74
CA SER A 255 -2.97 -18.66 10.28
C SER A 255 -3.33 -19.77 11.28
N ASN A 256 -4.37 -19.56 12.07
CA ASN A 256 -4.89 -20.55 13.00
C ASN A 256 -5.61 -21.69 12.24
N TRP A 257 -6.38 -21.36 11.18
CA TRP A 257 -6.96 -22.36 10.30
C TRP A 257 -5.90 -23.23 9.58
N LYS A 258 -4.77 -22.64 9.17
CA LYS A 258 -3.69 -23.39 8.50
C LYS A 258 -2.92 -24.34 9.41
N ARG A 259 -2.94 -24.15 10.72
CA ARG A 259 -2.10 -24.94 11.61
C ARG A 259 -2.76 -26.19 12.17
N ASP A 260 -4.03 -26.12 12.54
CA ASP A 260 -4.70 -27.22 13.26
C ASP A 260 -5.85 -27.89 12.47
N ASP A 261 -6.50 -27.19 11.53
CA ASP A 261 -7.72 -27.70 10.89
C ASP A 261 -7.49 -28.38 9.53
N ILE A 262 -6.41 -28.08 8.80
CA ILE A 262 -6.19 -28.65 7.45
C ILE A 262 -5.66 -30.08 7.50
N ARG A 263 -5.02 -30.49 8.59
CA ARG A 263 -4.49 -31.86 8.72
C ARG A 263 -5.57 -32.92 8.88
N ASP A 264 -6.75 -32.53 9.30
CA ASP A 264 -7.85 -33.43 9.65
C ASP A 264 -9.05 -33.33 8.70
N ILE A 265 -8.97 -32.48 7.67
CA ILE A 265 -10.02 -32.38 6.64
C ILE A 265 -9.79 -33.46 5.60
N VAL A 266 -10.76 -34.33 5.44
CA VAL A 266 -10.77 -35.42 4.45
C VAL A 266 -11.93 -35.20 3.50
N GLU A 267 -11.63 -35.31 2.22
CA GLU A 267 -12.62 -35.29 1.15
C GLU A 267 -13.02 -36.72 0.83
N ILE A 268 -14.31 -37.07 1.00
CA ILE A 268 -14.82 -38.38 0.73
C ILE A 268 -15.92 -38.32 -0.31
N LEU A 269 -15.75 -39.07 -1.38
CA LEU A 269 -16.81 -39.27 -2.38
C LEU A 269 -17.82 -40.29 -1.81
N VAL A 270 -19.11 -39.94 -1.83
CA VAL A 270 -20.19 -40.84 -1.41
C VAL A 270 -20.34 -41.98 -2.38
N ASP A 271 -19.94 -43.19 -1.92
CA ASP A 271 -20.09 -44.44 -2.62
C ASP A 271 -21.38 -45.19 -2.19
N GLY A 272 -21.58 -46.39 -2.71
CA GLY A 272 -22.77 -47.21 -2.40
C GLY A 272 -22.98 -47.54 -0.92
N ARG A 273 -22.01 -47.29 -0.02
CA ARG A 273 -22.11 -47.52 1.43
C ARG A 273 -22.81 -46.38 2.15
N TRP A 274 -22.72 -45.19 1.61
CA TRP A 274 -23.22 -43.96 2.20
C TRP A 274 -24.43 -43.39 1.46
N ALA A 275 -24.64 -43.80 0.20
CA ALA A 275 -25.79 -43.37 -0.59
C ALA A 275 -27.09 -43.83 0.02
N GLY A 276 -28.05 -42.93 0.18
CA GLY A 276 -29.34 -43.19 0.83
C GLY A 276 -29.36 -43.09 2.36
N LYS A 277 -28.20 -42.75 2.99
CA LYS A 277 -28.11 -42.44 4.41
C LYS A 277 -28.23 -40.92 4.62
N TYR A 278 -28.55 -40.51 5.84
CA TYR A 278 -28.56 -39.09 6.23
C TYR A 278 -27.19 -38.64 6.73
N ILE A 279 -26.96 -37.33 6.71
CA ILE A 279 -25.70 -36.76 7.23
C ILE A 279 -25.47 -37.13 8.68
N GLU A 280 -26.54 -37.16 9.50
CA GLU A 280 -26.49 -37.56 10.91
C GLU A 280 -25.97 -38.98 11.10
N ASP A 281 -26.28 -39.92 10.19
CA ASP A 281 -25.83 -41.30 10.25
C ASP A 281 -24.32 -41.39 9.99
N VAL A 282 -23.78 -40.55 9.08
CA VAL A 282 -22.35 -40.50 8.77
C VAL A 282 -21.57 -39.90 9.95
N GLU A 283 -22.10 -38.86 10.59
CA GLU A 283 -21.46 -38.23 11.76
C GLU A 283 -21.41 -39.18 12.96
N LYS A 284 -22.43 -40.00 13.16
CA LYS A 284 -22.49 -41.01 14.26
C LYS A 284 -21.57 -42.20 14.03
N ASP A 285 -21.48 -42.70 12.80
CA ASP A 285 -20.74 -43.93 12.48
C ASP A 285 -19.21 -43.68 12.49
N GLY A 286 -18.73 -42.45 12.23
CA GLY A 286 -17.30 -42.16 12.04
C GLY A 286 -16.65 -41.26 13.10
N ASP A 287 -17.36 -40.82 14.14
CA ASP A 287 -16.88 -39.72 15.03
C ASP A 287 -16.32 -38.51 14.24
N THR A 288 -16.93 -38.25 13.10
CA THR A 288 -16.57 -37.25 12.13
C THR A 288 -17.64 -36.16 12.10
N LYS A 289 -17.26 -34.92 11.74
CA LYS A 289 -18.20 -33.82 11.52
C LYS A 289 -18.18 -33.43 10.05
N VAL A 290 -19.37 -33.36 9.44
CA VAL A 290 -19.53 -32.89 8.06
C VAL A 290 -19.54 -31.37 8.06
N TYR A 291 -18.66 -30.72 7.31
CA TYR A 291 -18.60 -29.27 7.18
C TYR A 291 -19.24 -28.75 5.90
N LEU A 292 -19.16 -29.53 4.83
CA LEU A 292 -19.72 -29.14 3.54
C LEU A 292 -20.10 -30.38 2.75
N LEU A 293 -21.21 -30.31 2.03
CA LEU A 293 -21.63 -31.26 1.01
C LEU A 293 -21.58 -30.58 -0.35
N VAL A 294 -20.88 -31.19 -1.31
CA VAL A 294 -20.86 -30.70 -2.68
C VAL A 294 -21.62 -31.69 -3.56
N ARG A 295 -22.66 -31.19 -4.24
CA ARG A 295 -23.53 -31.94 -5.15
C ARG A 295 -23.65 -31.18 -6.47
N ASP A 296 -23.27 -31.75 -7.59
CA ASP A 296 -23.38 -31.13 -8.93
C ASP A 296 -22.83 -29.70 -8.96
N ASP A 297 -21.62 -29.46 -8.42
CA ASP A 297 -20.93 -28.17 -8.27
C ASP A 297 -21.63 -27.17 -7.29
N LEU A 298 -22.69 -27.57 -6.60
CA LEU A 298 -23.34 -26.76 -5.58
C LEU A 298 -22.77 -27.10 -4.19
N SER A 299 -22.34 -26.09 -3.47
CA SER A 299 -21.92 -26.20 -2.07
C SER A 299 -23.14 -26.05 -1.16
N ILE A 300 -23.49 -27.12 -0.45
CA ILE A 300 -24.64 -27.22 0.43
C ILE A 300 -24.16 -27.27 1.88
N LEU A 301 -24.70 -26.41 2.73
CA LEU A 301 -24.42 -26.50 4.16
C LEU A 301 -25.08 -27.75 4.74
N PRO A 302 -24.33 -28.56 5.51
CA PRO A 302 -24.85 -29.81 6.04
C PRO A 302 -25.99 -29.54 7.02
N GLN A 303 -27.08 -30.26 6.82
CA GLN A 303 -28.19 -30.38 7.77
C GLN A 303 -28.43 -31.86 8.01
N ASP A 304 -28.84 -32.22 9.22
CA ASP A 304 -28.94 -33.60 9.68
C ASP A 304 -29.90 -34.45 8.83
N ASP A 305 -30.93 -33.81 8.23
CA ASP A 305 -32.00 -34.41 7.43
C ASP A 305 -31.64 -34.52 5.92
N ILE A 306 -30.47 -34.16 5.49
CA ILE A 306 -30.06 -34.25 4.08
C ILE A 306 -29.69 -35.71 3.76
N GLU A 307 -30.42 -36.30 2.81
CA GLU A 307 -30.10 -37.63 2.24
C GLU A 307 -28.96 -37.51 1.26
N LEU A 308 -27.93 -38.35 1.44
CA LEU A 308 -26.73 -38.42 0.61
C LEU A 308 -27.01 -39.20 -0.68
N LYS A 309 -26.58 -38.64 -1.80
CA LYS A 309 -26.69 -39.26 -3.12
C LYS A 309 -25.33 -39.74 -3.60
N MET A 310 -25.37 -40.76 -4.44
CA MET A 310 -24.17 -41.28 -5.07
C MET A 310 -23.51 -40.19 -5.92
N GLY A 311 -22.21 -39.99 -5.72
CA GLY A 311 -21.46 -38.90 -6.39
C GLY A 311 -21.38 -37.59 -5.59
N ASP A 312 -22.06 -37.46 -4.45
CA ASP A 312 -21.84 -36.36 -3.52
C ASP A 312 -20.41 -36.37 -2.98
N VAL A 313 -19.81 -35.21 -2.76
CA VAL A 313 -18.53 -35.07 -2.09
C VAL A 313 -18.74 -34.47 -0.71
N LEU A 314 -18.32 -35.20 0.32
CA LEU A 314 -18.38 -34.75 1.71
C LEU A 314 -17.01 -34.21 2.13
N ILE A 315 -16.99 -33.03 2.70
CA ILE A 315 -15.83 -32.46 3.37
C ILE A 315 -16.00 -32.69 4.87
N LEU A 316 -15.20 -33.60 5.42
CA LEU A 316 -15.29 -34.10 6.79
C LEU A 316 -14.08 -33.68 7.61
N ARG A 317 -14.25 -33.55 8.92
CA ARG A 317 -13.15 -33.53 9.90
C ARG A 317 -13.20 -34.77 10.76
N ASN A 318 -12.06 -35.43 10.85
CA ASN A 318 -11.89 -36.57 11.74
C ASN A 318 -11.52 -36.10 13.16
N LYS A 319 -12.36 -36.39 14.16
CA LYS A 319 -12.15 -35.99 15.56
C LYS A 319 -11.01 -36.77 16.25
N ASN A 320 -10.56 -37.88 15.68
CA ASN A 320 -9.73 -38.87 16.40
C ASN A 320 -8.21 -38.63 16.34
N ASN A 321 -7.67 -37.54 15.73
CA ASN A 321 -6.23 -37.27 15.69
C ASN A 321 -5.72 -36.23 16.69
N GLY A 322 -6.50 -35.87 17.70
CA GLY A 322 -6.13 -34.91 18.76
C GLY A 322 -5.44 -35.50 19.98
N GLY A 323 -4.76 -36.67 19.85
CA GLY A 323 -4.12 -37.30 21.00
C GLY A 323 -2.99 -38.26 20.64
N LYS A 324 -1.80 -37.70 20.30
CA LYS A 324 -0.49 -38.33 20.63
C LYS A 324 0.61 -37.30 20.48
#